data_dadcad4eb22b46115a9fabcd02cd2b97
#
_entry.id   dadcad4eb22b46115a9fabcd02cd2b97
#
_cell.length_a   1.000
_cell.length_b   1.000
_cell.length_c   1.000
_cell.angle_alpha   90.00
_cell.angle_beta   90.00
_cell.angle_gamma   90.00
#
_symmetry.space_group_name_H-M   'P 1'
#
loop_
_entity.id
_entity.type
_entity.pdbx_description
1 polymer ?
#
loop_
_entity_poly.entity_id
_entity_poly.type
_entity_poly.pdbx_seq_one_letter_code
_entity_poly.pdbx_strand_id
1 'polypeptide(L)'
;MNYDANPIHILFNDENLKQRLLALIVGNNTPSGTTFNALCFHIRQQAIDDHAVADPDGTVYTNDELAPEDQLRVSRLLWELIWEHKVFLLFGRSALLGLSNGEDRFVKY
;
A
#
# COMPACT_ATOMS: atom_id res chain seq x y z
N MET A 1 -16.76 18.27 -14.10
CA MET A 1 -16.13 17.54 -13.00
C MET A 1 -16.28 16.05 -13.26
N ASN A 2 -15.17 15.32 -13.19
CA ASN A 2 -15.17 13.87 -13.43
C ASN A 2 -15.24 13.11 -12.10
N TYR A 3 -16.12 12.11 -12.05
CA TYR A 3 -16.23 11.22 -10.92
C TYR A 3 -15.82 9.81 -11.32
N ASP A 4 -15.03 9.14 -10.49
CA ASP A 4 -14.64 7.75 -10.69
C ASP A 4 -15.05 6.94 -9.47
N ALA A 5 -15.95 5.97 -9.67
CA ALA A 5 -16.45 5.10 -8.64
C ALA A 5 -15.66 3.78 -8.54
N ASN A 6 -14.70 3.57 -9.43
CA ASN A 6 -13.88 2.37 -9.43
C ASN A 6 -12.72 2.49 -8.45
N PRO A 7 -12.17 1.38 -7.94
CA PRO A 7 -10.91 1.42 -7.19
C PRO A 7 -9.80 2.04 -8.04
N ILE A 8 -8.93 2.80 -7.39
CA ILE A 8 -7.88 3.55 -8.08
C ILE A 8 -6.74 2.63 -8.50
N HIS A 9 -6.31 2.78 -9.76
CA HIS A 9 -5.15 2.10 -10.29
C HIS A 9 -3.96 3.07 -10.27
N ILE A 10 -2.88 2.69 -9.59
CA ILE A 10 -1.72 3.55 -9.40
C ILE A 10 -0.65 3.28 -10.46
N LEU A 11 0.13 4.31 -10.79
CA LEU A 11 1.13 4.25 -11.86
C LEU A 11 2.59 4.14 -11.34
N PHE A 12 2.79 4.03 -10.03
CA PHE A 12 4.13 3.81 -9.48
C PHE A 12 4.70 2.48 -9.99
N ASN A 13 5.97 2.46 -10.41
CA ASN A 13 6.64 1.20 -10.69
C ASN A 13 6.94 0.45 -9.38
N ASP A 14 7.30 -0.83 -9.49
CA ASP A 14 7.49 -1.68 -8.31
C ASP A 14 8.59 -1.18 -7.38
N GLU A 15 9.71 -0.70 -7.94
CA GLU A 15 10.81 -0.19 -7.12
C GLU A 15 10.39 1.04 -6.32
N ASN A 16 9.74 1.99 -6.97
CA ASN A 16 9.26 3.21 -6.31
C ASN A 16 8.20 2.88 -5.26
N LEU A 17 7.27 2.00 -5.61
CA LEU A 17 6.23 1.56 -4.67
C LEU A 17 6.84 0.90 -3.44
N LYS A 18 7.82 0.02 -3.63
CA LYS A 18 8.52 -0.65 -2.54
C LYS A 18 9.22 0.34 -1.60
N GLN A 19 9.90 1.34 -2.17
CA GLN A 19 10.56 2.38 -1.38
C GLN A 19 9.55 3.21 -0.59
N ARG A 20 8.40 3.53 -1.17
CA ARG A 20 7.34 4.27 -0.49
C ARG A 20 6.75 3.48 0.66
N LEU A 21 6.53 2.19 0.47
CA LEU A 21 6.03 1.31 1.53
C LEU A 21 7.02 1.26 2.70
N LEU A 22 8.31 1.07 2.40
CA LEU A 22 9.33 1.05 3.43
C LEU A 22 9.38 2.38 4.19
N ALA A 23 9.32 3.50 3.49
CA ALA A 23 9.34 4.82 4.12
C ALA A 23 8.16 5.03 5.05
N LEU A 24 6.97 4.57 4.67
CA LEU A 24 5.78 4.66 5.51
C LEU A 24 5.93 3.83 6.79
N ILE A 25 6.48 2.64 6.67
CA ILE A 25 6.67 1.74 7.83
C ILE A 25 7.75 2.30 8.76
N VAL A 26 8.87 2.73 8.21
CA VAL A 26 9.99 3.29 9.00
C VAL A 26 9.57 4.59 9.69
N GLY A 27 8.74 5.38 9.03
CA GLY A 27 8.25 6.65 9.60
C GLY A 27 7.22 6.48 10.72
N ASN A 28 6.67 5.28 10.87
CA ASN A 28 5.69 5.00 11.93
C ASN A 28 6.40 4.48 13.18
N ASN A 29 6.43 5.30 14.23
CA ASN A 29 7.13 4.98 15.47
C ASN A 29 6.27 4.24 16.51
N THR A 30 5.07 3.81 16.13
CA THR A 30 4.22 3.08 17.07
C THR A 30 4.65 1.62 17.18
N PRO A 31 4.65 1.04 18.40
CA PRO A 31 5.01 -0.38 18.56
C PRO A 31 4.05 -1.34 17.85
N SER A 32 2.81 -0.92 17.63
CA SER A 32 1.80 -1.73 16.96
C SER A 32 1.97 -1.80 15.44
N GLY A 33 2.82 -0.95 14.87
CA GLY A 33 3.10 -0.96 13.44
C GLY A 33 2.00 -0.34 12.58
N THR A 34 2.13 -0.52 11.27
CA THR A 34 1.22 0.02 10.26
C THR A 34 0.42 -1.12 9.63
N THR A 35 -0.89 -0.97 9.58
CA THR A 35 -1.74 -1.99 8.97
C THR A 35 -1.63 -1.99 7.46
N PHE A 36 -1.93 -3.14 6.83
CA PHE A 36 -2.00 -3.25 5.38
C PHE A 36 -2.98 -2.23 4.78
N ASN A 37 -4.16 -2.09 5.40
CA ASN A 37 -5.15 -1.12 4.92
C ASN A 37 -4.64 0.31 4.99
N ALA A 38 -3.94 0.66 6.06
CA ALA A 38 -3.36 2.00 6.19
C ALA A 38 -2.27 2.25 5.14
N LEU A 39 -1.43 1.25 4.86
CA LEU A 39 -0.43 1.37 3.81
C LEU A 39 -1.07 1.60 2.44
N CYS A 40 -2.09 0.82 2.10
CA CYS A 40 -2.81 0.99 0.84
C CYS A 40 -3.47 2.37 0.75
N PHE A 41 -4.06 2.84 1.86
CA PHE A 41 -4.67 4.17 1.90
C PHE A 41 -3.63 5.27 1.64
N HIS A 42 -2.48 5.20 2.31
CA HIS A 42 -1.43 6.21 2.15
C HIS A 42 -0.82 6.17 0.74
N ILE A 43 -0.60 4.99 0.18
CA ILE A 43 -0.10 4.87 -1.19
C ILE A 43 -1.09 5.46 -2.19
N ARG A 44 -2.37 5.17 -2.01
CA ARG A 44 -3.44 5.76 -2.82
C ARG A 44 -3.38 7.29 -2.78
N GLN A 45 -3.27 7.85 -1.58
CA GLN A 45 -3.24 9.30 -1.40
C GLN A 45 -1.99 9.91 -2.05
N GLN A 46 -0.84 9.27 -1.89
CA GLN A 46 0.39 9.72 -2.55
C GLN A 46 0.26 9.69 -4.08
N ALA A 47 -0.38 8.67 -4.62
CA ALA A 47 -0.58 8.56 -6.06
C ALA A 47 -1.47 9.68 -6.60
N ILE A 48 -2.52 10.02 -5.87
CA ILE A 48 -3.39 11.14 -6.24
C ILE A 48 -2.61 12.47 -6.19
N ASP A 49 -1.89 12.69 -5.09
CA ASP A 49 -1.14 13.94 -4.88
C ASP A 49 -0.02 14.11 -5.90
N ASP A 50 0.61 13.03 -6.32
CA ASP A 50 1.72 13.04 -7.28
C ASP A 50 1.26 12.89 -8.73
N HIS A 51 -0.04 12.89 -8.98
CA HIS A 51 -0.63 12.65 -10.31
C HIS A 51 -0.18 11.32 -10.93
N ALA A 52 0.05 10.31 -10.09
CA ALA A 52 0.47 8.97 -10.52
C ALA A 52 -0.74 8.04 -10.68
N VAL A 53 -1.78 8.56 -11.32
CA VAL A 53 -3.01 7.83 -11.66
C VAL A 53 -3.35 8.17 -13.11
N ALA A 54 -4.07 7.25 -13.77
CA ALA A 54 -4.37 7.41 -15.20
C ALA A 54 -5.46 8.44 -15.49
N ASP A 55 -6.25 8.80 -14.49
CA ASP A 55 -7.38 9.69 -14.67
C ASP A 55 -6.94 11.16 -14.81
N PRO A 56 -7.77 11.99 -15.49
CA PRO A 56 -7.47 13.42 -15.61
C PRO A 56 -7.37 14.13 -14.26
N ASP A 57 -6.60 15.20 -14.23
CA ASP A 57 -6.51 16.06 -13.05
C ASP A 57 -7.90 16.57 -12.65
N GLY A 58 -8.15 16.66 -11.36
CA GLY A 58 -9.44 17.12 -10.85
C GLY A 58 -10.51 16.05 -10.77
N THR A 59 -10.18 14.80 -11.13
CA THR A 59 -11.12 13.68 -10.96
C THR A 59 -11.45 13.48 -9.49
N VAL A 60 -12.73 13.34 -9.20
CA VAL A 60 -13.21 13.05 -7.83
C VAL A 60 -13.40 11.55 -7.68
N TYR A 61 -12.69 10.95 -6.72
CA TYR A 61 -12.77 9.51 -6.48
C TYR A 61 -13.76 9.24 -5.37
N THR A 62 -14.76 8.41 -5.67
CA THR A 62 -15.79 8.03 -4.71
C THR A 62 -15.52 6.68 -4.04
N ASN A 63 -14.45 5.99 -4.46
CA ASN A 63 -14.01 4.73 -3.86
C ASN A 63 -12.64 4.93 -3.19
N ASP A 64 -12.51 4.50 -1.94
CA ASP A 64 -11.29 4.69 -1.14
C ASP A 64 -10.29 3.56 -1.28
N GLU A 65 -10.55 2.58 -2.14
CA GLU A 65 -9.71 1.40 -2.27
C GLU A 65 -8.77 1.49 -3.46
N LEU A 66 -7.62 0.81 -3.33
CA LEU A 66 -6.76 0.53 -4.48
C LEU A 66 -7.39 -0.57 -5.33
N ALA A 67 -7.09 -0.56 -6.63
CA ALA A 67 -7.46 -1.67 -7.51
C ALA A 67 -6.88 -3.00 -6.96
N PRO A 68 -7.59 -4.12 -7.12
CA PRO A 68 -7.13 -5.41 -6.60
C PRO A 68 -5.72 -5.79 -7.06
N GLU A 69 -5.37 -5.50 -8.30
CA GLU A 69 -4.02 -5.77 -8.85
C GLU A 69 -2.96 -5.01 -8.07
N ASP A 70 -3.25 -3.77 -7.68
CA ASP A 70 -2.31 -2.95 -6.92
C ASP A 70 -2.21 -3.41 -5.48
N GLN A 71 -3.30 -3.89 -4.89
CA GLN A 71 -3.25 -4.50 -3.56
C GLN A 71 -2.36 -5.73 -3.55
N LEU A 72 -2.43 -6.56 -4.60
CA LEU A 72 -1.55 -7.72 -4.75
C LEU A 72 -0.10 -7.30 -4.91
N ARG A 73 0.17 -6.24 -5.66
CA ARG A 73 1.52 -5.68 -5.80
C ARG A 73 2.07 -5.23 -4.45
N VAL A 74 1.26 -4.49 -3.69
CA VAL A 74 1.64 -4.04 -2.34
C VAL A 74 1.98 -5.24 -1.46
N SER A 75 1.13 -6.27 -1.47
CA SER A 75 1.36 -7.49 -0.70
C SER A 75 2.66 -8.16 -1.09
N ARG A 76 2.92 -8.32 -2.38
CA ARG A 76 4.15 -8.95 -2.88
C ARG A 76 5.38 -8.16 -2.46
N LEU A 77 5.35 -6.83 -2.59
CA LEU A 77 6.49 -5.99 -2.23
C LEU A 77 6.75 -5.97 -0.73
N LEU A 78 5.70 -6.06 0.10
CA LEU A 78 5.86 -6.20 1.54
C LEU A 78 6.56 -7.51 1.89
N TRP A 79 6.23 -8.61 1.20
CA TRP A 79 6.94 -9.88 1.36
C TRP A 79 8.41 -9.75 0.98
N GLU A 80 8.73 -9.04 -0.09
CA GLU A 80 10.13 -8.78 -0.45
C GLU A 80 10.86 -8.03 0.65
N LEU A 81 10.22 -7.02 1.26
CA LEU A 81 10.82 -6.28 2.36
C LEU A 81 11.06 -7.15 3.60
N ILE A 82 10.15 -8.09 3.86
CA ILE A 82 10.30 -9.06 4.95
C ILE A 82 11.50 -9.98 4.67
N TRP A 83 11.60 -10.53 3.46
CA TRP A 83 12.71 -11.37 3.05
C TRP A 83 14.06 -10.64 3.07
N GLU A 84 14.05 -9.33 2.82
CA GLU A 84 15.25 -8.49 2.87
C GLU A 84 15.60 -8.05 4.30
N HIS A 85 14.85 -8.50 5.29
CA HIS A 85 15.01 -8.14 6.71
C HIS A 85 14.91 -6.64 6.96
N LYS A 86 14.04 -5.95 6.24
CA LYS A 86 13.78 -4.51 6.43
C LYS A 86 12.50 -4.24 7.18
N VAL A 87 11.62 -5.23 7.25
CA VAL A 87 10.29 -5.13 7.85
C VAL A 87 9.95 -6.43 8.55
N PHE A 88 9.29 -6.35 9.71
CA PHE A 88 8.69 -7.49 10.39
C PHE A 88 7.20 -7.51 10.15
N LEU A 89 6.64 -8.70 10.05
CA LEU A 89 5.20 -8.91 10.05
C LEU A 89 4.75 -9.32 11.46
N LEU A 90 3.85 -8.52 12.05
CA LEU A 90 3.12 -8.89 13.28
C LEU A 90 1.76 -9.44 12.84
N PHE A 91 1.27 -10.50 13.45
CA PHE A 91 -0.04 -11.07 13.14
C PHE A 91 -0.16 -11.49 11.66
N GLY A 92 0.51 -12.59 11.32
CA GLY A 92 0.62 -13.04 9.95
C GLY A 92 -0.24 -14.25 9.60
N ARG A 93 -1.45 -14.37 10.12
CA ARG A 93 -2.28 -15.55 9.84
C ARG A 93 -2.53 -15.71 8.34
N SER A 94 -2.91 -14.64 7.66
CA SER A 94 -3.12 -14.63 6.22
C SER A 94 -1.81 -14.74 5.44
N ALA A 95 -0.70 -14.32 6.04
CA ALA A 95 0.61 -14.40 5.44
C ALA A 95 1.04 -15.85 5.19
N LEU A 96 0.60 -16.79 6.01
CA LEU A 96 0.85 -18.21 5.81
C LEU A 96 0.24 -18.72 4.51
N LEU A 97 -0.79 -18.05 4.00
CA LEU A 97 -1.44 -18.36 2.75
C LEU A 97 -0.91 -17.55 1.58
N GLY A 98 0.13 -16.73 1.81
CA GLY A 98 0.71 -15.85 0.79
C GLY A 98 -0.08 -14.60 0.50
N LEU A 99 -1.11 -14.28 1.29
CA LEU A 99 -1.95 -13.11 1.13
C LEU A 99 -1.88 -12.26 2.38
N SER A 100 -1.80 -10.94 2.21
CA SER A 100 -1.89 -10.01 3.33
C SER A 100 -3.35 -9.71 3.63
N ASN A 101 -3.68 -9.72 4.92
CA ASN A 101 -4.98 -9.31 5.42
C ASN A 101 -4.94 -7.81 5.70
N GLY A 102 -6.08 -7.11 5.60
CA GLY A 102 -6.17 -5.67 5.88
C GLY A 102 -5.71 -5.30 7.29
N GLU A 103 -5.77 -6.24 8.24
CA GLU A 103 -5.37 -6.03 9.63
C GLU A 103 -3.95 -6.51 9.94
N ASP A 104 -3.25 -7.13 8.98
CA ASP A 104 -1.84 -7.47 9.14
C ASP A 104 -1.05 -6.19 9.42
N ARG A 105 -0.10 -6.27 10.34
CA ARG A 105 0.68 -5.11 10.77
C ARG A 105 2.15 -5.31 10.45
N PHE A 106 2.76 -4.23 9.98
CA PHE A 106 4.16 -4.23 9.54
C PHE A 106 4.92 -3.21 10.38
N VAL A 107 6.07 -3.62 10.90
CA VAL A 107 6.94 -2.76 11.71
C VAL A 107 8.34 -2.73 11.11
N LYS A 108 9.06 -1.63 11.36
CA LYS A 108 10.45 -1.51 10.88
C LYS A 108 11.34 -2.54 11.61
N TYR A 109 12.36 -2.97 10.90
CA TYR A 109 13.34 -3.95 11.43
C TYR A 109 14.27 -3.33 12.48
#